data_1d26ddba351ab4af2025237b094c18a8
#
_entry.id   1d26ddba351ab4af2025237b094c18a8
#
_cell.length_a   1.000
_cell.length_b   1.000
_cell.length_c   1.000
_cell.angle_alpha   90.00
_cell.angle_beta   90.00
_cell.angle_gamma   90.00
#
_symmetry.space_group_name_H-M   'P 1'
#
loop_
_entity.id
_entity.type
_entity.pdbx_description
1 polymer ?
#
loop_
_entity_poly.entity_id
_entity_poly.type
_entity_poly.pdbx_seq_one_letter_code
_entity_poly.pdbx_strand_id
1 'polypeptide(L)'
;AALLGAYDAQIGFGLPSIGGKDSMSGTFNDIDVPPTLVSFAVDVAKEKDIITPELKKAGDQLILFTIDKDEFDLPKYDQVMKLYDAVRDMIQDGAIVSAYALDGKGLAAAVSKMAFGNKLGVTIEDEVTSDTLFAPGFGNIVAEVPVEKLTKVREIIDAAGLSGVETVVGYVNDKQTIECDDMVLPIDEAIKVWTAKLESVFHTKATDDTSKVETGLYDAKNIYVCKNKVAKPTVFIPVFPGTNCEYDSAKAFERAGADTIVKVFKNLT
;
A
#
# COMPACT_ATOMS: atom_id res chain seq x y z
N ALA A 1 -0.31 -17.09 -14.31
CA ALA A 1 0.83 -16.64 -13.49
C ALA A 1 0.34 -15.70 -12.38
N ALA A 2 -0.31 -14.55 -12.67
CA ALA A 2 -0.73 -13.56 -11.66
C ALA A 2 -1.57 -14.17 -10.51
N LEU A 3 -2.58 -14.98 -10.84
CA LEU A 3 -3.41 -15.64 -9.84
C LEU A 3 -2.60 -16.61 -8.94
N LEU A 4 -1.67 -17.37 -9.53
CA LEU A 4 -0.82 -18.28 -8.76
C LEU A 4 0.08 -17.51 -7.80
N GLY A 5 0.70 -16.42 -8.23
CA GLY A 5 1.52 -15.58 -7.36
C GLY A 5 0.73 -14.95 -6.22
N ALA A 6 -0.49 -14.46 -6.49
CA ALA A 6 -1.36 -13.92 -5.45
C ALA A 6 -1.80 -14.99 -4.44
N TYR A 7 -2.02 -16.21 -4.90
CA TYR A 7 -2.42 -17.34 -4.07
C TYR A 7 -1.24 -17.83 -3.20
N ASP A 8 -0.06 -17.94 -3.80
CA ASP A 8 1.17 -18.31 -3.12
C ASP A 8 1.50 -17.35 -1.97
N ALA A 9 1.42 -16.04 -2.23
CA ALA A 9 1.65 -15.02 -1.20
C ALA A 9 0.65 -15.12 -0.04
N GLN A 10 -0.64 -15.34 -0.32
CA GLN A 10 -1.65 -15.47 0.74
C GLN A 10 -1.40 -16.71 1.62
N ILE A 11 -1.00 -17.83 1.02
CA ILE A 11 -0.65 -19.05 1.76
C ILE A 11 0.63 -18.83 2.55
N GLY A 12 1.66 -18.30 1.90
CA GLY A 12 2.98 -18.10 2.49
C GLY A 12 2.97 -17.16 3.69
N PHE A 13 2.21 -16.08 3.62
CA PHE A 13 2.03 -15.15 4.75
C PHE A 13 0.94 -15.57 5.74
N GLY A 14 0.16 -16.62 5.44
CA GLY A 14 -1.00 -16.97 6.26
C GLY A 14 -2.06 -15.87 6.34
N LEU A 15 -2.12 -14.97 5.35
CA LEU A 15 -2.92 -13.76 5.35
C LEU A 15 -4.00 -13.84 4.26
N PRO A 16 -5.24 -14.24 4.62
CA PRO A 16 -6.30 -14.38 3.63
C PRO A 16 -6.79 -13.02 3.13
N SER A 17 -7.11 -12.96 1.84
CA SER A 17 -7.87 -11.83 1.30
C SER A 17 -9.28 -11.83 1.86
N ILE A 18 -9.74 -10.67 2.32
CA ILE A 18 -11.13 -10.42 2.72
C ILE A 18 -12.00 -9.94 1.57
N GLY A 19 -11.37 -9.57 0.48
CA GLY A 19 -11.99 -9.08 -0.74
C GLY A 19 -10.93 -8.76 -1.78
N GLY A 20 -11.37 -8.35 -2.93
CA GLY A 20 -10.48 -8.00 -4.02
C GLY A 20 -11.23 -7.26 -5.10
N LYS A 21 -10.48 -6.83 -6.10
CA LYS A 21 -10.99 -6.22 -7.32
C LYS A 21 -10.15 -6.74 -8.47
N ASP A 22 -10.78 -7.33 -9.44
CA ASP A 22 -10.14 -7.57 -10.72
C ASP A 22 -10.35 -6.35 -11.62
N SER A 23 -9.31 -5.92 -12.29
CA SER A 23 -9.43 -4.99 -13.40
C SER A 23 -9.67 -5.78 -14.68
N MET A 24 -10.32 -5.15 -15.63
CA MET A 24 -10.45 -5.70 -16.96
C MET A 24 -9.05 -5.85 -17.57
N SER A 25 -8.70 -7.07 -17.99
CA SER A 25 -7.53 -7.32 -18.83
C SER A 25 -7.99 -7.48 -20.27
N GLY A 26 -7.21 -6.98 -21.21
CA GLY A 26 -7.51 -7.08 -22.64
C GLY A 26 -7.08 -5.85 -23.41
N THR A 27 -7.39 -5.84 -24.70
CA THR A 27 -7.09 -4.72 -25.60
C THR A 27 -8.36 -3.96 -25.92
N PHE A 28 -8.30 -2.64 -25.81
CA PHE A 28 -9.33 -1.74 -26.26
C PHE A 28 -8.70 -0.68 -27.19
N ASN A 29 -8.97 -0.77 -28.47
CA ASN A 29 -8.26 -0.02 -29.52
C ASN A 29 -6.73 -0.22 -29.40
N ASP A 30 -5.98 0.85 -29.15
CA ASP A 30 -4.53 0.86 -29.00
C ASP A 30 -4.07 0.75 -27.54
N ILE A 31 -4.98 0.45 -26.61
CA ILE A 31 -4.69 0.34 -25.18
C ILE A 31 -4.69 -1.12 -24.78
N ASP A 32 -3.54 -1.61 -24.33
CA ASP A 32 -3.41 -2.92 -23.71
C ASP A 32 -3.52 -2.80 -22.20
N VAL A 33 -4.49 -3.48 -21.59
CA VAL A 33 -4.68 -3.53 -20.14
C VAL A 33 -4.05 -4.83 -19.62
N PRO A 34 -2.98 -4.73 -18.81
CA PRO A 34 -2.34 -5.93 -18.26
C PRO A 34 -3.25 -6.61 -17.24
N PRO A 35 -3.12 -7.93 -17.03
CA PRO A 35 -3.79 -8.64 -15.96
C PRO A 35 -3.43 -7.99 -14.61
N THR A 36 -4.42 -7.50 -13.89
CA THR A 36 -4.22 -6.82 -12.61
C THR A 36 -5.16 -7.41 -11.56
N LEU A 37 -4.60 -7.86 -10.46
CA LEU A 37 -5.34 -8.33 -9.29
C LEU A 37 -5.13 -7.34 -8.15
N VAL A 38 -6.21 -7.00 -7.46
CA VAL A 38 -6.17 -6.20 -6.24
C VAL A 38 -6.68 -7.05 -5.10
N SER A 39 -5.88 -7.24 -4.08
CA SER A 39 -6.19 -8.04 -2.91
C SER A 39 -6.26 -7.15 -1.68
N PHE A 40 -7.31 -7.32 -0.88
CA PHE A 40 -7.48 -6.60 0.37
C PHE A 40 -7.30 -7.56 1.54
N ALA A 41 -6.45 -7.18 2.48
CA ALA A 41 -6.29 -7.84 3.75
C ALA A 41 -6.53 -6.83 4.88
N VAL A 42 -6.93 -7.32 6.05
CA VAL A 42 -7.21 -6.47 7.22
C VAL A 42 -6.41 -6.98 8.40
N ASP A 43 -5.79 -6.05 9.09
CA ASP A 43 -5.13 -6.28 10.36
C ASP A 43 -5.46 -5.14 11.34
N VAL A 44 -5.13 -5.32 12.62
CA VAL A 44 -5.37 -4.36 13.69
C VAL A 44 -4.04 -3.94 14.28
N ALA A 45 -3.76 -2.64 14.26
CA ALA A 45 -2.57 -2.06 14.87
C ALA A 45 -2.95 -1.04 15.95
N LYS A 46 -2.02 -0.78 16.89
CA LYS A 46 -2.17 0.31 17.84
C LYS A 46 -1.66 1.59 17.19
N GLU A 47 -2.42 2.67 17.32
CA GLU A 47 -2.05 3.98 16.74
C GLU A 47 -0.62 4.42 17.11
N LYS A 48 -0.20 4.18 18.33
CA LYS A 48 1.15 4.54 18.82
C LYS A 48 2.29 3.78 18.13
N ASP A 49 2.00 2.68 17.46
CA ASP A 49 2.97 1.82 16.77
C ASP A 49 2.98 2.11 15.25
N ILE A 50 2.25 3.15 14.82
CA ILE A 50 2.21 3.56 13.41
C ILE A 50 3.29 4.62 13.16
N ILE A 51 4.11 4.38 12.16
CA ILE A 51 5.08 5.35 11.63
C ILE A 51 4.70 5.75 10.21
N THR A 52 5.21 6.89 9.77
CA THR A 52 4.96 7.41 8.43
C THR A 52 6.24 7.36 7.58
N PRO A 53 6.13 7.32 6.25
CA PRO A 53 7.29 7.05 5.40
C PRO A 53 8.24 8.24 5.20
N GLU A 54 7.83 9.48 5.51
CA GLU A 54 8.72 10.63 5.32
C GLU A 54 9.88 10.62 6.32
N LEU A 55 11.07 11.05 5.88
CA LEU A 55 12.28 11.16 6.69
C LEU A 55 12.09 12.15 7.84
N LYS A 56 12.69 11.87 9.00
CA LYS A 56 12.45 12.60 10.24
C LYS A 56 13.60 13.52 10.65
N LYS A 57 14.86 13.05 10.50
CA LYS A 57 15.99 13.79 11.09
C LYS A 57 17.28 13.62 10.28
N ALA A 58 17.93 14.74 9.98
CA ALA A 58 19.26 14.73 9.40
C ALA A 58 20.28 14.08 10.35
N GLY A 59 21.15 13.26 9.79
CA GLY A 59 22.14 12.46 10.50
C GLY A 59 21.71 11.02 10.76
N ASP A 60 20.43 10.69 10.66
CA ASP A 60 19.96 9.32 10.80
C ASP A 60 20.41 8.47 9.60
N GLN A 61 20.59 7.17 9.80
CA GLN A 61 21.01 6.25 8.75
C GLN A 61 19.82 5.63 8.02
N LEU A 62 20.05 5.33 6.75
CA LEU A 62 19.13 4.54 5.94
C LEU A 62 19.63 3.11 5.85
N ILE A 63 18.82 2.18 6.32
CA ILE A 63 19.11 0.74 6.30
C ILE A 63 18.15 0.06 5.36
N LEU A 64 18.69 -0.70 4.42
CA LEU A 64 17.93 -1.59 3.55
C LEU A 64 17.89 -2.97 4.19
N PHE A 65 16.68 -3.45 4.47
CA PHE A 65 16.42 -4.83 4.88
C PHE A 65 15.98 -5.64 3.67
N THR A 66 16.72 -6.73 3.39
CA THR A 66 16.48 -7.57 2.22
C THR A 66 15.88 -8.91 2.61
N ILE A 67 14.96 -9.40 1.78
CA ILE A 67 14.39 -10.73 1.92
C ILE A 67 15.20 -11.77 1.14
N ASP A 68 15.19 -12.99 1.64
CA ASP A 68 15.70 -14.14 0.90
C ASP A 68 14.68 -14.63 -0.13
N LYS A 69 15.21 -15.08 -1.28
CA LYS A 69 14.42 -15.66 -2.35
C LYS A 69 14.98 -17.03 -2.72
N ASP A 70 14.12 -17.86 -3.31
CA ASP A 70 14.50 -19.16 -3.84
C ASP A 70 15.05 -19.08 -5.29
N GLU A 71 15.33 -20.22 -5.91
CA GLU A 71 15.83 -20.31 -7.28
C GLU A 71 14.83 -19.84 -8.34
N PHE A 72 13.56 -19.64 -8.00
CA PHE A 72 12.49 -19.13 -8.85
C PHE A 72 12.15 -17.66 -8.57
N ASP A 73 12.97 -16.95 -7.78
CA ASP A 73 12.76 -15.58 -7.31
C ASP A 73 11.51 -15.40 -6.42
N LEU A 74 11.05 -16.49 -5.81
CA LEU A 74 9.94 -16.47 -4.84
C LEU A 74 10.46 -16.20 -3.42
N PRO A 75 9.71 -15.45 -2.58
CA PRO A 75 10.11 -15.18 -1.21
C PRO A 75 10.24 -16.45 -0.37
N LYS A 76 11.29 -16.54 0.45
CA LYS A 76 11.38 -17.56 1.50
C LYS A 76 10.55 -17.11 2.70
N TYR A 77 9.27 -17.44 2.72
CA TYR A 77 8.28 -16.90 3.67
C TYR A 77 8.69 -17.02 5.14
N ASP A 78 9.33 -18.11 5.54
CA ASP A 78 9.81 -18.29 6.92
C ASP A 78 10.84 -17.22 7.33
N GLN A 79 11.74 -16.84 6.42
CA GLN A 79 12.71 -15.77 6.65
C GLN A 79 12.03 -14.40 6.61
N VAL A 80 11.17 -14.18 5.63
CA VAL A 80 10.44 -12.92 5.46
C VAL A 80 9.57 -12.60 6.67
N MET A 81 8.85 -13.59 7.20
CA MET A 81 8.02 -13.43 8.42
C MET A 81 8.86 -13.03 9.62
N LYS A 82 10.00 -13.69 9.84
CA LYS A 82 10.93 -13.31 10.92
C LYS A 82 11.46 -11.88 10.76
N LEU A 83 11.80 -11.51 9.52
CA LEU A 83 12.26 -10.15 9.23
C LEU A 83 11.18 -9.11 9.51
N TYR A 84 9.95 -9.34 9.07
CA TYR A 84 8.85 -8.41 9.29
C TYR A 84 8.45 -8.31 10.77
N ASP A 85 8.51 -9.41 11.52
CA ASP A 85 8.36 -9.39 12.98
C ASP A 85 9.47 -8.54 13.64
N ALA A 86 10.73 -8.71 13.21
CA ALA A 86 11.84 -7.92 13.71
C ALA A 86 11.69 -6.43 13.37
N VAL A 87 11.25 -6.09 12.14
CA VAL A 87 10.97 -4.70 11.73
C VAL A 87 9.85 -4.10 12.59
N ARG A 88 8.78 -4.84 12.85
CA ARG A 88 7.71 -4.41 13.77
C ARG A 88 8.25 -4.13 15.17
N ASP A 89 9.05 -5.03 15.71
CA ASP A 89 9.64 -4.86 17.05
C ASP A 89 10.59 -3.65 17.10
N MET A 90 11.37 -3.40 16.04
CA MET A 90 12.19 -2.19 15.90
C MET A 90 11.35 -0.91 15.85
N ILE A 91 10.21 -0.92 15.17
CA ILE A 91 9.27 0.20 15.15
C ILE A 91 8.70 0.46 16.56
N GLN A 92 8.29 -0.60 17.26
CA GLN A 92 7.73 -0.48 18.61
C GLN A 92 8.74 0.00 19.65
N ASP A 93 10.02 -0.32 19.47
CA ASP A 93 11.14 0.17 20.31
C ASP A 93 11.57 1.61 19.93
N GLY A 94 11.07 2.16 18.82
CA GLY A 94 11.50 3.43 18.27
C GLY A 94 12.92 3.38 17.68
N ALA A 95 13.38 2.21 17.29
CA ALA A 95 14.63 2.03 16.57
C ALA A 95 14.48 2.30 15.06
N ILE A 96 13.28 2.14 14.52
CA ILE A 96 12.90 2.61 13.18
C ILE A 96 11.87 3.74 13.37
N VAL A 97 12.13 4.88 12.74
CA VAL A 97 11.27 6.07 12.84
C VAL A 97 10.53 6.40 11.55
N SER A 98 10.99 5.85 10.44
CA SER A 98 10.40 5.96 9.11
C SER A 98 10.74 4.71 8.30
N ALA A 99 9.84 4.24 7.46
CA ALA A 99 10.08 3.07 6.60
C ALA A 99 9.27 3.11 5.32
N TYR A 100 9.79 2.46 4.27
CA TYR A 100 9.13 2.32 2.99
C TYR A 100 9.38 0.91 2.40
N ALA A 101 8.32 0.24 2.01
CA ALA A 101 8.42 -1.03 1.29
C ALA A 101 8.80 -0.79 -0.18
N LEU A 102 9.81 -1.48 -0.67
CA LEU A 102 10.25 -1.34 -2.05
C LEU A 102 9.27 -2.00 -3.02
N ASP A 103 9.15 -1.40 -4.19
CA ASP A 103 8.35 -1.90 -5.31
C ASP A 103 9.23 -2.22 -6.55
N GLY A 104 8.59 -2.33 -7.71
CA GLY A 104 9.28 -2.57 -8.99
C GLY A 104 10.20 -1.44 -9.46
N LYS A 105 10.25 -0.31 -8.75
CA LYS A 105 11.13 0.83 -9.07
C LYS A 105 12.34 0.93 -8.13
N GLY A 106 12.49 -0.02 -7.23
CA GLY A 106 13.66 -0.19 -6.40
C GLY A 106 13.88 0.86 -5.31
N LEU A 107 15.10 0.86 -4.79
CA LEU A 107 15.54 1.69 -3.67
C LEU A 107 15.51 3.18 -4.01
N ALA A 108 15.94 3.57 -5.21
CA ALA A 108 15.98 4.99 -5.62
C ALA A 108 14.60 5.65 -5.53
N ALA A 109 13.54 4.96 -5.98
CA ALA A 109 12.18 5.49 -5.88
C ALA A 109 11.67 5.55 -4.43
N ALA A 110 11.98 4.54 -3.62
CA ALA A 110 11.61 4.49 -2.20
C ALA A 110 12.23 5.67 -1.43
N VAL A 111 13.54 5.82 -1.51
CA VAL A 111 14.29 6.89 -0.85
C VAL A 111 13.83 8.27 -1.31
N SER A 112 13.60 8.46 -2.63
CA SER A 112 13.08 9.72 -3.16
C SER A 112 11.74 10.10 -2.53
N LYS A 113 10.80 9.15 -2.45
CA LYS A 113 9.48 9.39 -1.85
C LYS A 113 9.57 9.68 -0.35
N MET A 114 10.48 9.00 0.37
CA MET A 114 10.74 9.30 1.78
C MET A 114 11.29 10.72 1.97
N ALA A 115 12.15 11.18 1.06
CA ALA A 115 12.72 12.53 1.08
C ALA A 115 11.68 13.64 0.81
N PHE A 116 10.66 13.37 -0.01
CA PHE A 116 9.68 14.38 -0.47
C PHE A 116 8.85 14.99 0.66
N GLY A 117 8.46 14.18 1.66
CA GLY A 117 7.51 14.59 2.69
C GLY A 117 7.98 15.78 3.51
N ASN A 118 9.12 15.66 4.16
CA ASN A 118 9.72 16.71 4.98
C ASN A 118 10.84 17.48 4.26
N LYS A 119 11.09 17.19 2.98
CA LYS A 119 12.19 17.78 2.19
C LYS A 119 13.56 17.60 2.84
N LEU A 120 13.76 16.49 3.54
CA LEU A 120 15.06 16.08 4.02
C LEU A 120 15.82 15.36 2.90
N GLY A 121 17.07 15.74 2.71
CA GLY A 121 17.90 15.15 1.69
C GLY A 121 18.44 13.78 2.07
N VAL A 122 19.05 13.12 1.12
CA VAL A 122 19.69 11.82 1.30
C VAL A 122 21.03 11.81 0.59
N THR A 123 22.04 11.28 1.24
CA THR A 123 23.31 10.92 0.62
C THR A 123 23.41 9.41 0.59
N ILE A 124 23.55 8.84 -0.60
CA ILE A 124 23.71 7.39 -0.81
C ILE A 124 25.19 7.04 -0.61
N GLU A 125 25.45 5.90 0.02
CA GLU A 125 26.81 5.39 0.21
C GLU A 125 27.42 4.95 -1.13
N ASP A 126 28.73 5.16 -1.29
CA ASP A 126 29.49 4.90 -2.53
C ASP A 126 29.46 3.40 -2.94
N GLU A 127 29.26 2.49 -1.98
CA GLU A 127 29.16 1.05 -2.22
C GLU A 127 27.82 0.62 -2.81
N VAL A 128 26.84 1.50 -2.86
CA VAL A 128 25.51 1.18 -3.39
C VAL A 128 25.53 1.28 -4.91
N THR A 129 25.46 0.15 -5.57
CA THR A 129 25.52 0.08 -7.04
C THR A 129 24.21 0.53 -7.70
N SER A 130 24.31 0.87 -9.00
CA SER A 130 23.13 1.16 -9.82
C SER A 130 22.11 0.00 -9.80
N ASP A 131 22.58 -1.24 -9.79
CA ASP A 131 21.69 -2.40 -9.70
C ASP A 131 20.94 -2.42 -8.38
N THR A 132 21.58 -2.13 -7.26
CA THR A 132 20.92 -2.01 -5.95
C THR A 132 19.89 -0.88 -5.93
N LEU A 133 20.18 0.25 -6.58
CA LEU A 133 19.29 1.40 -6.63
C LEU A 133 18.03 1.16 -7.46
N PHE A 134 18.16 0.51 -8.61
CA PHE A 134 17.10 0.47 -9.61
C PHE A 134 16.48 -0.92 -9.84
N ALA A 135 17.06 -1.98 -9.28
CA ALA A 135 16.45 -3.32 -9.37
C ALA A 135 15.11 -3.37 -8.61
N PRO A 136 14.14 -4.14 -9.09
CA PRO A 136 12.92 -4.42 -8.35
C PRO A 136 13.23 -5.00 -6.96
N GLY A 137 12.61 -4.44 -5.94
CA GLY A 137 12.89 -4.79 -4.53
C GLY A 137 11.67 -5.30 -3.77
N PHE A 138 10.74 -5.97 -4.43
CA PHE A 138 9.52 -6.47 -3.78
C PHE A 138 9.84 -7.28 -2.52
N GLY A 139 9.22 -6.90 -1.40
CA GLY A 139 9.43 -7.50 -0.09
C GLY A 139 10.55 -6.87 0.73
N ASN A 140 11.47 -6.13 0.11
CA ASN A 140 12.50 -5.39 0.84
C ASN A 140 11.91 -4.12 1.48
N ILE A 141 12.52 -3.67 2.57
CA ILE A 141 12.12 -2.46 3.30
C ILE A 141 13.36 -1.58 3.48
N VAL A 142 13.25 -0.29 3.13
CA VAL A 142 14.23 0.71 3.55
C VAL A 142 13.68 1.47 4.76
N ALA A 143 14.50 1.68 5.76
CA ALA A 143 14.11 2.33 7.00
C ALA A 143 15.12 3.38 7.45
N GLU A 144 14.63 4.45 8.07
CA GLU A 144 15.41 5.45 8.77
C GLU A 144 15.62 5.02 10.21
N VAL A 145 16.87 4.99 10.63
CA VAL A 145 17.32 4.52 11.94
C VAL A 145 18.18 5.61 12.60
N PRO A 146 17.78 6.14 13.76
CA PRO A 146 18.61 7.02 14.54
C PRO A 146 19.97 6.39 14.87
N VAL A 147 21.07 7.14 14.74
CA VAL A 147 22.42 6.60 14.93
C VAL A 147 22.58 5.93 16.29
N GLU A 148 21.99 6.48 17.33
CA GLU A 148 22.00 5.93 18.68
C GLU A 148 21.25 4.60 18.83
N LYS A 149 20.44 4.23 17.83
CA LYS A 149 19.65 3.00 17.80
C LYS A 149 20.27 1.87 16.96
N LEU A 150 21.34 2.11 16.26
CA LEU A 150 21.99 1.12 15.38
C LEU A 150 22.37 -0.19 16.10
N THR A 151 22.90 -0.08 17.32
CA THR A 151 23.20 -1.26 18.14
C THR A 151 21.93 -2.07 18.45
N LYS A 152 20.82 -1.37 18.73
CA LYS A 152 19.55 -2.01 19.01
C LYS A 152 18.98 -2.75 17.81
N VAL A 153 19.11 -2.19 16.61
CA VAL A 153 18.73 -2.86 15.36
C VAL A 153 19.48 -4.17 15.22
N ARG A 154 20.80 -4.17 15.40
CA ARG A 154 21.62 -5.40 15.32
C ARG A 154 21.22 -6.43 16.37
N GLU A 155 21.01 -6.02 17.61
CA GLU A 155 20.53 -6.92 18.68
C GLU A 155 19.20 -7.63 18.32
N ILE A 156 18.25 -6.90 17.73
CA ILE A 156 16.95 -7.46 17.33
C ILE A 156 17.12 -8.43 16.15
N ILE A 157 17.93 -8.09 15.16
CA ILE A 157 18.24 -8.94 14.01
C ILE A 157 18.93 -10.24 14.46
N ASP A 158 19.94 -10.14 15.34
CA ASP A 158 20.64 -11.29 15.89
C ASP A 158 19.71 -12.19 16.72
N ALA A 159 18.85 -11.57 17.55
CA ALA A 159 17.87 -12.30 18.35
C ALA A 159 16.83 -13.05 17.51
N ALA A 160 16.48 -12.50 16.33
CA ALA A 160 15.58 -13.14 15.36
C ALA A 160 16.27 -14.29 14.58
N GLY A 161 17.58 -14.49 14.77
CA GLY A 161 18.37 -15.48 14.04
C GLY A 161 18.56 -15.11 12.56
N LEU A 162 18.53 -13.80 12.26
CA LEU A 162 18.78 -13.24 10.95
C LEU A 162 20.21 -12.71 10.88
N SER A 163 20.85 -12.85 9.73
CA SER A 163 22.21 -12.31 9.52
C SER A 163 22.38 -11.90 8.07
N GLY A 164 23.01 -10.75 7.86
CA GLY A 164 23.29 -10.21 6.53
C GLY A 164 22.04 -9.75 5.77
N VAL A 165 20.94 -9.50 6.50
CA VAL A 165 19.68 -8.98 5.92
C VAL A 165 19.66 -7.45 5.90
N GLU A 166 20.50 -6.79 6.71
CA GLU A 166 20.59 -5.34 6.82
C GLU A 166 21.85 -4.81 6.12
N THR A 167 21.67 -3.73 5.36
CA THR A 167 22.76 -2.99 4.71
C THR A 167 22.52 -1.51 4.87
N VAL A 168 23.54 -0.77 5.32
CA VAL A 168 23.52 0.70 5.32
C VAL A 168 23.62 1.15 3.86
N VAL A 169 22.67 1.96 3.41
CA VAL A 169 22.60 2.43 2.02
C VAL A 169 22.75 3.93 1.90
N GLY A 170 22.79 4.64 3.01
CA GLY A 170 22.95 6.08 3.01
C GLY A 170 22.59 6.70 4.36
N TYR A 171 22.53 7.99 4.37
CA TYR A 171 22.12 8.77 5.54
C TYR A 171 21.28 9.99 5.13
N VAL A 172 20.47 10.45 6.06
CA VAL A 172 19.61 11.63 5.89
C VAL A 172 20.47 12.90 6.04
N ASN A 173 20.32 13.85 5.12
CA ASN A 173 20.98 15.14 5.18
C ASN A 173 19.96 16.30 5.19
N ASP A 174 20.41 17.52 5.49
CA ASP A 174 19.60 18.74 5.54
C ASP A 174 19.74 19.64 4.29
N LYS A 175 20.41 19.15 3.24
CA LYS A 175 20.71 19.92 2.02
C LYS A 175 19.54 20.03 1.06
N GLN A 176 18.45 19.29 1.28
CA GLN A 176 17.31 19.17 0.36
C GLN A 176 17.68 18.63 -1.03
N THR A 177 18.67 17.74 -1.06
CA THR A 177 19.17 17.07 -2.26
C THR A 177 19.25 15.57 -2.05
N ILE A 178 19.07 14.81 -3.13
CA ILE A 178 19.43 13.39 -3.19
C ILE A 178 20.78 13.31 -3.89
N GLU A 179 21.77 12.83 -3.17
CA GLU A 179 23.17 12.76 -3.61
C GLU A 179 23.57 11.29 -3.80
N CYS A 180 24.17 10.98 -4.94
CA CYS A 180 24.70 9.66 -5.26
C CYS A 180 25.90 9.84 -6.20
N ASP A 181 27.09 9.45 -5.79
CA ASP A 181 28.33 9.75 -6.49
C ASP A 181 28.42 11.25 -6.84
N ASP A 182 28.66 11.56 -8.12
CA ASP A 182 28.71 12.93 -8.65
C ASP A 182 27.31 13.54 -8.92
N MET A 183 26.23 12.75 -8.77
CA MET A 183 24.87 13.21 -9.02
C MET A 183 24.32 13.96 -7.78
N VAL A 184 23.82 15.17 -8.02
CA VAL A 184 23.09 15.97 -7.03
C VAL A 184 21.74 16.34 -7.60
N LEU A 185 20.67 15.76 -7.05
CA LEU A 185 19.31 15.99 -7.50
C LEU A 185 18.55 16.83 -6.43
N PRO A 186 18.16 18.08 -6.72
CA PRO A 186 17.31 18.85 -5.83
C PRO A 186 15.94 18.19 -5.64
N ILE A 187 15.45 18.12 -4.41
CA ILE A 187 14.18 17.48 -4.08
C ILE A 187 13.00 18.14 -4.82
N ASP A 188 12.99 19.46 -4.92
CA ASP A 188 11.92 20.19 -5.62
C ASP A 188 11.85 19.85 -7.11
N GLU A 189 12.98 19.60 -7.76
CA GLU A 189 13.03 19.14 -9.15
C GLU A 189 12.49 17.71 -9.27
N ALA A 190 12.89 16.83 -8.36
CA ALA A 190 12.40 15.46 -8.31
C ALA A 190 10.87 15.41 -8.10
N ILE A 191 10.33 16.20 -7.18
CA ILE A 191 8.88 16.32 -6.95
C ILE A 191 8.18 16.83 -8.20
N LYS A 192 8.72 17.86 -8.85
CA LYS A 192 8.14 18.42 -10.09
C LYS A 192 8.04 17.35 -11.19
N VAL A 193 9.10 16.59 -11.41
CA VAL A 193 9.11 15.50 -12.40
C VAL A 193 8.11 14.40 -12.02
N TRP A 194 8.08 14.01 -10.74
CA TRP A 194 7.18 12.97 -10.26
C TRP A 194 5.70 13.34 -10.40
N THR A 195 5.33 14.58 -10.11
CA THR A 195 3.93 15.07 -10.18
C THR A 195 3.50 15.45 -11.61
N ALA A 196 4.43 15.85 -12.47
CA ALA A 196 4.11 16.41 -13.80
C ALA A 196 3.37 15.45 -14.73
N LYS A 197 3.59 14.15 -14.60
CA LYS A 197 3.08 13.14 -15.56
C LYS A 197 1.57 13.16 -15.73
N LEU A 198 0.83 13.41 -14.66
CA LEU A 198 -0.63 13.44 -14.67
C LEU A 198 -1.21 14.83 -14.40
N GLU A 199 -0.37 15.85 -14.28
CA GLU A 199 -0.78 17.20 -13.89
C GLU A 199 -1.82 17.81 -14.86
N SER A 200 -1.77 17.44 -16.15
CA SER A 200 -2.74 17.91 -17.14
C SER A 200 -4.15 17.33 -16.98
N VAL A 201 -4.28 16.22 -16.26
CA VAL A 201 -5.55 15.51 -16.06
C VAL A 201 -5.98 15.55 -14.60
N PHE A 202 -5.03 15.36 -13.69
CA PHE A 202 -5.23 15.38 -12.24
C PHE A 202 -4.29 16.41 -11.63
N HIS A 203 -4.79 17.62 -11.44
CA HIS A 203 -3.99 18.71 -10.88
C HIS A 203 -3.60 18.42 -9.42
N THR A 204 -2.32 18.60 -9.09
CA THR A 204 -1.81 18.45 -7.71
C THR A 204 -2.26 19.56 -6.78
N LYS A 205 -2.70 20.69 -7.34
CA LYS A 205 -3.29 21.80 -6.58
C LYS A 205 -4.72 22.00 -7.03
N ALA A 206 -5.63 22.14 -6.07
CA ALA A 206 -6.97 22.62 -6.36
C ALA A 206 -6.88 24.04 -7.00
N THR A 207 -7.78 24.31 -7.92
CA THR A 207 -7.95 25.69 -8.40
C THR A 207 -8.27 26.58 -7.21
N ASP A 208 -7.80 27.83 -7.23
CA ASP A 208 -8.07 28.85 -6.19
C ASP A 208 -9.58 29.25 -6.13
N ASP A 209 -10.46 28.35 -6.51
CA ASP A 209 -11.89 28.54 -6.38
C ASP A 209 -12.28 28.48 -4.91
N THR A 210 -12.35 29.66 -4.30
CA THR A 210 -12.81 29.87 -2.92
C THR A 210 -14.32 29.96 -2.83
N SER A 211 -15.06 29.66 -3.90
CA SER A 211 -16.52 29.66 -3.86
C SER A 211 -17.00 28.67 -2.79
N LYS A 212 -17.82 29.15 -1.87
CA LYS A 212 -18.49 28.29 -0.91
C LYS A 212 -19.38 27.32 -1.66
N VAL A 213 -19.05 26.04 -1.59
CA VAL A 213 -19.99 24.99 -2.01
C VAL A 213 -21.19 25.08 -1.07
N GLU A 214 -22.31 25.59 -1.57
CA GLU A 214 -23.58 25.48 -0.84
C GLU A 214 -24.00 24.00 -0.84
N THR A 215 -23.73 23.30 0.23
CA THR A 215 -24.34 22.01 0.50
C THR A 215 -25.77 22.23 0.92
N GLY A 216 -26.69 22.10 -0.03
CA GLY A 216 -28.11 22.03 0.29
C GLY A 216 -28.37 20.82 1.21
N LEU A 217 -28.70 21.08 2.46
CA LEU A 217 -29.22 20.03 3.33
C LEU A 217 -30.58 19.62 2.78
N TYR A 218 -30.72 18.31 2.49
CA TYR A 218 -32.00 17.76 2.13
C TYR A 218 -32.94 17.85 3.34
N ASP A 219 -33.88 18.79 3.30
CA ASP A 219 -34.94 18.92 4.29
C ASP A 219 -36.23 18.32 3.70
N ALA A 220 -36.47 17.07 4.01
CA ALA A 220 -37.69 16.38 3.57
C ALA A 220 -38.90 16.93 4.34
N LYS A 221 -39.56 17.92 3.76
CA LYS A 221 -40.82 18.45 4.31
C LYS A 221 -41.95 17.42 4.31
N ASN A 222 -41.87 16.41 3.44
CA ASN A 222 -42.85 15.33 3.35
C ASN A 222 -42.15 13.96 3.26
N ILE A 223 -42.33 13.12 4.26
CA ILE A 223 -41.93 11.71 4.17
C ILE A 223 -42.97 10.97 3.33
N TYR A 224 -42.51 10.37 2.21
CA TYR A 224 -43.42 9.53 1.42
C TYR A 224 -43.85 8.33 2.24
N VAL A 225 -45.17 8.19 2.42
CA VAL A 225 -45.77 7.03 3.05
C VAL A 225 -46.52 6.23 1.97
N CYS A 226 -46.15 4.97 1.78
CA CYS A 226 -46.80 4.10 0.80
C CYS A 226 -48.30 3.99 1.12
N LYS A 227 -49.13 4.26 0.10
CA LYS A 227 -50.61 4.18 0.22
C LYS A 227 -51.07 2.72 0.39
N ASN A 228 -50.37 1.79 -0.26
CA ASN A 228 -50.65 0.36 -0.18
C ASN A 228 -49.77 -0.24 0.92
N LYS A 229 -50.30 -0.32 2.12
CA LYS A 229 -49.56 -0.87 3.26
C LYS A 229 -49.66 -2.39 3.24
N VAL A 230 -48.52 -3.06 3.23
CA VAL A 230 -48.38 -4.51 3.42
C VAL A 230 -47.68 -4.71 4.75
N ALA A 231 -48.23 -5.56 5.62
CA ALA A 231 -47.70 -5.78 6.97
C ALA A 231 -46.24 -6.28 6.93
N LYS A 232 -45.93 -7.15 5.97
CA LYS A 232 -44.58 -7.66 5.75
C LYS A 232 -44.36 -7.88 4.24
N PRO A 233 -43.72 -6.95 3.54
CA PRO A 233 -43.49 -7.09 2.11
C PRO A 233 -42.50 -8.21 1.82
N THR A 234 -42.65 -8.89 0.70
CA THR A 234 -41.69 -9.90 0.21
C THR A 234 -40.87 -9.30 -0.92
N VAL A 235 -39.57 -9.41 -0.82
CA VAL A 235 -38.59 -8.94 -1.82
C VAL A 235 -38.00 -10.15 -2.52
N PHE A 236 -38.18 -10.23 -3.84
CA PHE A 236 -37.55 -11.24 -4.67
C PHE A 236 -36.22 -10.74 -5.23
N ILE A 237 -35.16 -11.50 -5.00
CA ILE A 237 -33.80 -11.20 -5.43
C ILE A 237 -33.33 -12.28 -6.40
N PRO A 238 -33.44 -12.06 -7.72
CA PRO A 238 -32.91 -13.00 -8.69
C PRO A 238 -31.39 -12.91 -8.77
N VAL A 239 -30.72 -14.05 -8.76
CA VAL A 239 -29.26 -14.17 -8.87
C VAL A 239 -28.92 -14.83 -10.19
N PHE A 240 -28.27 -14.10 -11.07
CA PHE A 240 -27.78 -14.56 -12.37
C PHE A 240 -26.27 -14.78 -12.32
N PRO A 241 -25.65 -15.48 -13.29
CA PRO A 241 -24.21 -15.54 -13.40
C PRO A 241 -23.58 -14.13 -13.42
N GLY A 242 -22.65 -13.85 -12.49
CA GLY A 242 -22.04 -12.54 -12.31
C GLY A 242 -22.78 -11.56 -11.38
N THR A 243 -23.93 -11.95 -10.80
CA THR A 243 -24.58 -11.15 -9.74
C THR A 243 -23.75 -11.18 -8.47
N ASN A 244 -23.60 -10.01 -7.84
CA ASN A 244 -22.93 -9.82 -6.56
C ASN A 244 -23.86 -9.16 -5.54
N CYS A 245 -23.50 -9.25 -4.26
CA CYS A 245 -24.17 -8.58 -3.13
C CYS A 245 -25.62 -9.04 -2.88
N GLU A 246 -26.03 -10.19 -3.35
CA GLU A 246 -27.38 -10.73 -3.15
C GLU A 246 -27.68 -10.97 -1.66
N TYR A 247 -26.70 -11.45 -0.90
CA TYR A 247 -26.86 -11.68 0.54
C TYR A 247 -26.90 -10.38 1.34
N ASP A 248 -26.10 -9.37 0.96
CA ASP A 248 -26.12 -8.07 1.62
C ASP A 248 -27.41 -7.32 1.32
N SER A 249 -27.90 -7.43 0.09
CA SER A 249 -29.22 -6.91 -0.31
C SER A 249 -30.33 -7.57 0.51
N ALA A 250 -30.31 -8.90 0.64
CA ALA A 250 -31.29 -9.63 1.45
C ALA A 250 -31.27 -9.12 2.90
N LYS A 251 -30.09 -9.05 3.55
CA LYS A 251 -29.96 -8.54 4.91
C LYS A 251 -30.46 -7.10 5.07
N ALA A 252 -30.23 -6.23 4.08
CA ALA A 252 -30.72 -4.85 4.12
C ALA A 252 -32.25 -4.79 4.12
N PHE A 253 -32.90 -5.56 3.26
CA PHE A 253 -34.35 -5.64 3.21
C PHE A 253 -34.96 -6.30 4.45
N GLU A 254 -34.32 -7.33 5.01
CA GLU A 254 -34.76 -7.99 6.25
C GLU A 254 -34.66 -7.03 7.45
N ARG A 255 -33.58 -6.25 7.55
CA ARG A 255 -33.44 -5.19 8.57
C ARG A 255 -34.53 -4.11 8.44
N ALA A 256 -35.01 -3.88 7.22
CA ALA A 256 -36.10 -2.95 6.97
C ALA A 256 -37.50 -3.59 7.22
N GLY A 257 -37.57 -4.86 7.63
CA GLY A 257 -38.79 -5.55 7.99
C GLY A 257 -39.49 -6.33 6.86
N ALA A 258 -38.76 -6.61 5.78
CA ALA A 258 -39.23 -7.43 4.68
C ALA A 258 -38.89 -8.93 4.84
N ASP A 259 -39.60 -9.80 4.15
CA ASP A 259 -39.12 -11.15 3.85
C ASP A 259 -38.35 -11.15 2.53
N THR A 260 -37.28 -11.94 2.42
CA THR A 260 -36.51 -12.04 1.19
C THR A 260 -36.55 -13.44 0.59
N ILE A 261 -36.59 -13.50 -0.74
CA ILE A 261 -36.47 -14.73 -1.52
C ILE A 261 -35.30 -14.56 -2.47
N VAL A 262 -34.13 -15.13 -2.12
CA VAL A 262 -32.95 -15.17 -2.98
C VAL A 262 -33.01 -16.43 -3.83
N LYS A 263 -33.04 -16.31 -5.15
CA LYS A 263 -33.11 -17.45 -6.05
C LYS A 263 -32.07 -17.36 -7.16
N VAL A 264 -31.23 -18.39 -7.24
CA VAL A 264 -30.23 -18.54 -8.30
C VAL A 264 -30.88 -19.05 -9.56
N PHE A 265 -30.72 -18.33 -10.66
CA PHE A 265 -31.09 -18.75 -12.01
C PHE A 265 -29.85 -19.33 -12.68
N LYS A 266 -29.88 -20.60 -12.97
CA LYS A 266 -28.83 -21.25 -13.75
C LYS A 266 -29.10 -20.99 -15.23
N ASN A 267 -28.04 -20.81 -16.02
CA ASN A 267 -28.19 -20.82 -17.47
C ASN A 267 -28.71 -22.19 -17.87
N LEU A 268 -29.93 -22.18 -18.34
CA LEU A 268 -30.53 -23.35 -19.00
C LEU A 268 -30.13 -23.26 -20.47
N THR A 269 -29.21 -24.10 -20.86
CA THR A 269 -29.01 -24.42 -22.28
C THR A 269 -29.95 -25.50 -22.69
#